data_e20e0869f2f1cb7bd7e59ebbebba5b57
#
_entry.id   e20e0869f2f1cb7bd7e59ebbebba5b57
#
_cell.length_a   1.000
_cell.length_b   1.000
_cell.length_c   1.000
_cell.angle_alpha   90.00
_cell.angle_beta   90.00
_cell.angle_gamma   90.00
#
_symmetry.space_group_name_H-M   'P 1'
#
loop_
_entity.id
_entity.type
_entity.pdbx_description
1 polymer ?
#
loop_
_entity_poly.entity_id
_entity_poly.type
_entity_poly.pdbx_seq_one_letter_code
_entity_poly.pdbx_strand_id
1 'polypeptide(L)'
;MVKPMTVERIEVQRTIHAAPSSVFQFLSDPKGHVTIDSSGMLMGADGDVVTGVGDTFIIHMDREALNDYPLGLYDVIVTITKFVEDREIAWTVAGLVRPSIGHVYGYLLEPVEGATLVTSYYDWSSISPEWKEAGVFPVISEAALRATLGILSRSVTRTNTTS
;
A
#
# COMPACT_ATOMS: atom_id res chain seq x y z
N MET A 1 -14.22 -34.23 2.00
CA MET A 1 -13.08 -33.51 2.57
C MET A 1 -13.11 -32.08 2.10
N VAL A 2 -13.35 -31.17 3.00
CA VAL A 2 -13.41 -29.74 2.68
C VAL A 2 -11.98 -29.23 2.57
N LYS A 3 -11.62 -28.66 1.42
CA LYS A 3 -10.33 -27.97 1.30
C LYS A 3 -10.32 -26.81 2.30
N PRO A 4 -9.25 -26.66 3.10
CA PRO A 4 -9.14 -25.47 3.92
C PRO A 4 -9.19 -24.23 3.02
N MET A 5 -10.02 -23.27 3.42
CA MET A 5 -10.09 -22.00 2.69
C MET A 5 -8.74 -21.29 2.83
N THR A 6 -8.05 -21.13 1.71
CA THR A 6 -6.82 -20.37 1.67
C THR A 6 -7.20 -18.88 1.80
N VAL A 7 -6.73 -18.23 2.86
CA VAL A 7 -6.93 -16.79 3.02
C VAL A 7 -6.00 -16.09 2.03
N GLU A 8 -6.58 -15.36 1.10
CA GLU A 8 -5.85 -14.61 0.07
C GLU A 8 -5.80 -13.12 0.41
N ARG A 9 -5.69 -12.82 1.70
CA ARG A 9 -5.63 -11.47 2.22
C ARG A 9 -4.83 -11.45 3.52
N ILE A 10 -3.96 -10.46 3.67
CA ILE A 10 -3.21 -10.19 4.90
C ILE A 10 -3.68 -8.84 5.44
N GLU A 11 -3.91 -8.76 6.74
CA GLU A 11 -4.26 -7.52 7.43
C GLU A 11 -3.39 -7.34 8.66
N VAL A 12 -2.91 -6.11 8.87
CA VAL A 12 -2.23 -5.72 10.11
C VAL A 12 -2.82 -4.42 10.60
N GLN A 13 -2.83 -4.21 11.90
CA GLN A 13 -3.44 -3.03 12.50
C GLN A 13 -2.47 -2.32 13.42
N ARG A 14 -2.66 -1.01 13.53
CA ARG A 14 -1.93 -0.17 14.48
C ARG A 14 -2.79 1.04 14.84
N THR A 15 -2.83 1.37 16.12
CA THR A 15 -3.42 2.64 16.57
C THR A 15 -2.40 3.75 16.40
N ILE A 16 -2.77 4.77 15.63
CA ILE A 16 -1.92 5.93 15.37
C ILE A 16 -2.53 7.14 16.07
N HIS A 17 -1.75 7.84 16.87
CA HIS A 17 -2.20 8.99 17.66
C HIS A 17 -2.25 10.25 16.80
N ALA A 18 -3.14 10.25 15.83
CA ALA A 18 -3.41 11.34 14.91
C ALA A 18 -4.83 11.23 14.40
N ALA A 19 -5.38 12.32 13.89
CA ALA A 19 -6.73 12.32 13.31
C ALA A 19 -6.74 11.51 12.00
N PRO A 20 -7.88 10.87 11.64
CA PRO A 20 -7.99 10.17 10.38
C PRO A 20 -7.60 11.01 9.17
N SER A 21 -7.96 12.29 9.14
CA SER A 21 -7.60 13.19 8.04
C SER A 21 -6.10 13.35 7.88
N SER A 22 -5.35 13.40 8.97
CA SER A 22 -3.88 13.52 8.92
C SER A 22 -3.24 12.27 8.34
N VAL A 23 -3.74 11.09 8.73
CA VAL A 23 -3.28 9.81 8.19
C VAL A 23 -3.64 9.72 6.70
N PHE A 24 -4.87 10.07 6.36
CA PHE A 24 -5.38 9.98 4.99
C PHE A 24 -4.60 10.88 4.02
N GLN A 25 -4.13 12.03 4.46
CA GLN A 25 -3.31 12.94 3.65
C GLN A 25 -2.02 12.27 3.18
N PHE A 26 -1.35 11.52 4.05
CA PHE A 26 -0.16 10.75 3.66
C PHE A 26 -0.48 9.70 2.60
N LEU A 27 -1.62 9.01 2.77
CA LEU A 27 -2.01 7.91 1.88
C LEU A 27 -2.54 8.41 0.53
N SER A 28 -3.04 9.63 0.48
CA SER A 28 -3.57 10.26 -0.75
C SER A 28 -2.48 10.98 -1.55
N ASP A 29 -1.33 11.23 -0.94
CA ASP A 29 -0.22 11.93 -1.59
C ASP A 29 0.77 10.90 -2.15
N PRO A 30 1.04 10.93 -3.48
CA PRO A 30 2.04 10.02 -4.06
C PRO A 30 3.39 10.05 -3.34
N LYS A 31 3.83 11.21 -2.88
CA LYS A 31 5.07 11.35 -2.11
C LYS A 31 4.98 10.66 -0.76
N GLY A 32 3.77 10.60 -0.19
CA GLY A 32 3.53 9.88 1.06
C GLY A 32 3.83 8.39 0.92
N HIS A 33 3.50 7.78 -0.21
CA HIS A 33 3.80 6.37 -0.48
C HIS A 33 5.32 6.11 -0.43
N VAL A 34 6.10 7.01 -0.99
CA VAL A 34 7.57 6.91 -0.95
C VAL A 34 8.08 7.08 0.48
N THR A 35 7.53 8.04 1.21
CA THR A 35 7.92 8.33 2.60
C THR A 35 7.73 7.12 3.51
N ILE A 36 6.64 6.37 3.34
CA ILE A 36 6.33 5.25 4.23
C ILE A 36 6.85 3.90 3.72
N ASP A 37 7.49 3.86 2.56
CA ASP A 37 8.00 2.61 2.00
C ASP A 37 9.01 1.94 2.93
N SER A 38 8.78 0.66 3.22
CA SER A 38 9.67 -0.15 4.03
C SER A 38 10.59 -1.06 3.22
N SER A 39 10.39 -1.13 1.90
CA SER A 39 11.14 -2.02 1.02
C SER A 39 12.45 -1.42 0.51
N GLY A 40 12.52 -0.09 0.43
CA GLY A 40 13.63 0.62 -0.19
C GLY A 40 13.52 0.72 -1.71
N MET A 41 12.49 0.12 -2.32
CA MET A 41 12.32 0.14 -3.77
C MET A 41 11.76 1.46 -4.31
N LEU A 42 10.94 2.16 -3.52
CA LEU A 42 10.27 3.37 -3.97
C LEU A 42 11.21 4.55 -3.85
N MET A 43 11.65 5.08 -4.99
CA MET A 43 12.61 6.19 -5.03
C MET A 43 11.96 7.54 -5.19
N GLY A 44 10.84 7.62 -5.88
CA GLY A 44 10.14 8.88 -6.14
C GLY A 44 8.77 8.63 -6.72
N ALA A 45 7.99 9.70 -6.83
CA ALA A 45 6.64 9.64 -7.35
C ALA A 45 6.34 10.88 -8.19
N ASP A 46 5.55 10.69 -9.24
CA ASP A 46 5.03 11.78 -10.07
C ASP A 46 3.52 11.68 -10.11
N GLY A 47 2.87 12.78 -9.77
CA GLY A 47 1.43 12.90 -9.77
C GLY A 47 0.95 13.81 -8.66
N ASP A 48 -0.31 14.22 -8.77
CA ASP A 48 -0.97 15.07 -7.79
C ASP A 48 -1.61 14.21 -6.70
N VAL A 49 -1.96 14.85 -5.58
CA VAL A 49 -2.77 14.23 -4.54
C VAL A 49 -4.03 13.66 -5.18
N VAL A 50 -4.33 12.38 -4.87
CA VAL A 50 -5.50 11.71 -5.46
C VAL A 50 -6.78 12.18 -4.78
N THR A 51 -7.86 12.24 -5.55
CA THR A 51 -9.15 12.76 -5.08
C THR A 51 -10.30 11.79 -5.31
N GLY A 52 -10.06 10.65 -5.96
CA GLY A 52 -11.12 9.69 -6.21
C GLY A 52 -10.65 8.44 -6.94
N VAL A 53 -11.58 7.51 -7.09
CA VAL A 53 -11.37 6.26 -7.84
C VAL A 53 -11.02 6.59 -9.29
N GLY A 54 -10.04 5.87 -9.83
CA GLY A 54 -9.58 6.06 -11.21
C GLY A 54 -8.39 7.00 -11.32
N ASP A 55 -8.07 7.77 -10.28
CA ASP A 55 -6.88 8.61 -10.28
C ASP A 55 -5.63 7.73 -10.31
N THR A 56 -4.62 8.21 -11.00
CA THR A 56 -3.35 7.47 -11.18
C THR A 56 -2.16 8.34 -10.83
N PHE A 57 -1.07 7.69 -10.45
CA PHE A 57 0.23 8.33 -10.34
C PHE A 57 1.32 7.31 -10.63
N ILE A 58 2.54 7.81 -10.86
CA ILE A 58 3.68 6.99 -11.22
C ILE A 58 4.61 6.89 -10.01
N ILE A 59 5.07 5.67 -9.73
CA ILE A 59 6.13 5.44 -8.75
C ILE A 59 7.38 4.97 -9.49
N HIS A 60 8.49 5.64 -9.20
CA HIS A 60 9.80 5.25 -9.73
C HIS A 60 10.43 4.24 -8.77
N MET A 61 10.75 3.06 -9.29
CA MET A 61 11.20 1.92 -8.49
C MET A 61 12.61 1.49 -8.87
N ASP A 62 13.34 0.98 -7.88
CA ASP A 62 14.62 0.33 -8.08
C ASP A 62 14.61 -1.00 -7.33
N ARG A 63 14.57 -2.09 -8.10
CA ARG A 63 14.55 -3.44 -7.55
C ARG A 63 15.90 -3.88 -7.00
N GLU A 64 16.97 -3.18 -7.34
CA GLU A 64 18.30 -3.51 -6.85
C GLU A 64 18.36 -3.55 -5.32
N ALA A 65 17.56 -2.70 -4.66
CA ALA A 65 17.48 -2.66 -3.21
C ALA A 65 17.17 -4.02 -2.57
N LEU A 66 16.41 -4.89 -3.26
CA LEU A 66 16.06 -6.21 -2.77
C LEU A 66 17.11 -7.28 -3.12
N ASN A 67 17.99 -7.00 -4.06
CA ASN A 67 19.05 -7.91 -4.49
C ASN A 67 18.55 -9.32 -4.83
N ASP A 68 17.40 -9.39 -5.53
CA ASP A 68 16.79 -10.67 -5.93
C ASP A 68 16.69 -10.82 -7.45
N TYR A 69 15.87 -10.00 -8.13
CA TYR A 69 15.69 -10.06 -9.58
C TYR A 69 16.36 -8.88 -10.27
N PRO A 70 16.99 -9.09 -11.44
CA PRO A 70 17.74 -8.03 -12.13
C PRO A 70 16.82 -7.11 -12.93
N LEU A 71 15.81 -6.53 -12.31
CA LEU A 71 14.89 -5.59 -12.97
C LEU A 71 15.43 -4.15 -13.01
N GLY A 72 16.34 -3.80 -12.10
CA GLY A 72 16.92 -2.46 -12.03
C GLY A 72 15.86 -1.37 -11.81
N LEU A 73 16.00 -0.30 -12.59
CA LEU A 73 15.11 0.86 -12.53
C LEU A 73 13.89 0.63 -13.42
N TYR A 74 12.70 0.88 -12.89
CA TYR A 74 11.46 0.80 -13.66
C TYR A 74 10.38 1.63 -13.01
N ASP A 75 9.32 1.94 -13.77
CA ASP A 75 8.17 2.69 -13.27
C ASP A 75 6.96 1.79 -13.16
N VAL A 76 6.12 2.07 -12.16
CA VAL A 76 4.81 1.44 -12.05
C VAL A 76 3.74 2.53 -12.01
N ILE A 77 2.54 2.19 -12.49
CA ILE A 77 1.37 3.06 -12.43
C ILE A 77 0.47 2.55 -11.32
N VAL A 78 0.19 3.41 -10.37
CA VAL A 78 -0.76 3.14 -9.28
C VAL A 78 -2.11 3.69 -9.71
N THR A 79 -3.15 2.88 -9.61
CA THR A 79 -4.54 3.27 -9.93
C THR A 79 -5.39 3.10 -8.68
N ILE A 80 -6.08 4.15 -8.27
CA ILE A 80 -6.95 4.12 -7.10
C ILE A 80 -8.21 3.34 -7.44
N THR A 81 -8.49 2.29 -6.66
CA THR A 81 -9.65 1.42 -6.84
C THR A 81 -10.75 1.65 -5.81
N LYS A 82 -10.40 2.23 -4.65
CA LYS A 82 -11.36 2.59 -3.62
C LYS A 82 -10.92 3.89 -2.97
N PHE A 83 -11.88 4.78 -2.72
CA PHE A 83 -11.62 6.08 -2.13
C PHE A 83 -12.83 6.53 -1.33
N VAL A 84 -12.71 6.47 -0.01
CA VAL A 84 -13.70 7.01 0.92
C VAL A 84 -12.93 7.95 1.84
N GLU A 85 -13.13 9.25 1.67
CA GLU A 85 -12.34 10.27 2.36
C GLU A 85 -12.25 9.99 3.87
N ASP A 86 -11.02 10.02 4.38
CA ASP A 86 -10.68 9.79 5.79
C ASP A 86 -11.10 8.41 6.33
N ARG A 87 -11.49 7.47 5.46
CA ARG A 87 -11.93 6.13 5.87
C ARG A 87 -11.26 4.98 5.17
N GLU A 88 -11.12 5.05 3.84
CA GLU A 88 -10.52 3.96 3.11
C GLU A 88 -9.91 4.42 1.80
N ILE A 89 -8.71 3.94 1.50
CA ILE A 89 -8.07 4.13 0.21
C ILE A 89 -7.42 2.80 -0.20
N ALA A 90 -7.64 2.40 -1.45
CA ALA A 90 -7.03 1.19 -1.99
C ALA A 90 -6.60 1.43 -3.44
N TRP A 91 -5.62 0.66 -3.87
CA TRP A 91 -5.05 0.80 -5.21
C TRP A 91 -4.52 -0.52 -5.72
N THR A 92 -4.36 -0.57 -7.03
CA THR A 92 -3.65 -1.64 -7.73
C THR A 92 -2.44 -1.05 -8.44
N VAL A 93 -1.49 -1.89 -8.79
CA VAL A 93 -0.21 -1.48 -9.38
C VAL A 93 -0.02 -2.22 -10.70
N ALA A 94 0.29 -1.48 -11.76
CA ALA A 94 0.61 -2.04 -13.07
C ALA A 94 2.02 -1.59 -13.47
N GLY A 95 2.87 -2.54 -13.86
CA GLY A 95 4.25 -2.26 -14.23
C GLY A 95 4.67 -3.01 -15.49
N LEU A 96 5.90 -3.51 -15.48
CA LEU A 96 6.48 -4.23 -16.62
C LEU A 96 5.87 -5.62 -16.84
N VAL A 97 5.26 -6.17 -15.81
CA VAL A 97 4.73 -7.54 -15.82
C VAL A 97 3.42 -7.61 -16.59
N ARG A 98 3.28 -8.60 -17.47
CA ARG A 98 2.06 -8.83 -18.26
C ARG A 98 1.64 -10.29 -18.14
N PRO A 99 0.31 -10.59 -18.03
CA PRO A 99 -0.76 -9.62 -17.79
C PRO A 99 -0.62 -8.93 -16.44
N SER A 100 -1.33 -7.82 -16.24
CA SER A 100 -1.35 -7.12 -14.96
C SER A 100 -1.83 -8.06 -13.86
N ILE A 101 -1.22 -8.00 -12.69
CA ILE A 101 -1.47 -8.94 -11.61
C ILE A 101 -2.87 -8.79 -11.03
N GLY A 102 -3.28 -7.57 -10.73
CA GLY A 102 -4.61 -7.30 -10.17
C GLY A 102 -4.69 -7.41 -8.66
N HIS A 103 -3.56 -7.47 -7.97
CA HIS A 103 -3.54 -7.45 -6.50
C HIS A 103 -3.83 -6.03 -5.98
N VAL A 104 -4.34 -5.97 -4.77
CA VAL A 104 -4.81 -4.71 -4.17
C VAL A 104 -4.10 -4.45 -2.85
N TYR A 105 -3.64 -3.23 -2.68
CA TYR A 105 -3.14 -2.71 -1.41
C TYR A 105 -4.14 -1.69 -0.89
N GLY A 106 -4.34 -1.63 0.41
CA GLY A 106 -5.26 -0.64 0.95
C GLY A 106 -5.08 -0.37 2.43
N TYR A 107 -5.78 0.66 2.86
CA TYR A 107 -5.82 1.10 4.25
C TYR A 107 -7.24 1.44 4.65
N LEU A 108 -7.64 0.93 5.80
CA LEU A 108 -8.90 1.29 6.46
C LEU A 108 -8.57 2.17 7.67
N LEU A 109 -9.31 3.25 7.83
CA LEU A 109 -9.13 4.18 8.93
C LEU A 109 -10.40 4.22 9.77
N GLU A 110 -10.29 3.92 11.05
CA GLU A 110 -11.41 3.97 11.98
C GLU A 110 -11.07 4.97 13.08
N PRO A 111 -11.87 6.05 13.25
CA PRO A 111 -11.63 6.98 14.35
C PRO A 111 -11.90 6.27 15.68
N VAL A 112 -10.96 6.41 16.60
CA VAL A 112 -11.09 5.96 17.99
C VAL A 112 -10.78 7.14 18.89
N GLU A 113 -11.00 7.01 20.18
CA GLU A 113 -10.80 8.12 21.10
C GLU A 113 -9.35 8.61 21.07
N GLY A 114 -9.15 9.84 20.61
CA GLY A 114 -7.82 10.49 20.55
C GLY A 114 -6.86 9.93 19.50
N ALA A 115 -7.34 9.07 18.58
CA ALA A 115 -6.46 8.39 17.64
C ALA A 115 -7.22 7.84 16.44
N THR A 116 -6.51 7.11 15.59
CA THR A 116 -7.08 6.38 14.46
C THR A 116 -6.58 4.94 14.51
N LEU A 117 -7.50 3.98 14.44
CA LEU A 117 -7.13 2.59 14.22
C LEU A 117 -6.93 2.40 12.72
N VAL A 118 -5.72 2.09 12.33
CA VAL A 118 -5.34 1.93 10.92
C VAL A 118 -5.14 0.45 10.64
N THR A 119 -5.87 -0.06 9.63
CA THR A 119 -5.70 -1.41 9.11
C THR A 119 -5.03 -1.33 7.75
N SER A 120 -3.86 -1.92 7.61
CA SER A 120 -3.19 -2.07 6.31
C SER A 120 -3.50 -3.46 5.80
N TYR A 121 -3.93 -3.57 4.54
CA TYR A 121 -4.25 -4.86 3.95
C TYR A 121 -3.63 -5.03 2.57
N TYR A 122 -3.36 -6.29 2.24
CA TYR A 122 -2.91 -6.72 0.93
C TYR A 122 -3.78 -7.90 0.51
N ASP A 123 -4.44 -7.78 -0.63
CA ASP A 123 -5.43 -8.74 -1.11
C ASP A 123 -5.05 -9.22 -2.51
N TRP A 124 -4.92 -10.54 -2.66
CA TRP A 124 -4.63 -11.15 -3.96
C TRP A 124 -5.72 -12.13 -4.40
N SER A 125 -6.90 -12.01 -3.81
CA SER A 125 -8.03 -12.91 -4.14
C SER A 125 -8.53 -12.76 -5.57
N SER A 126 -8.36 -11.58 -6.16
CA SER A 126 -8.86 -11.24 -7.50
C SER A 126 -7.80 -11.32 -8.60
N ILE A 127 -6.61 -11.83 -8.31
CA ILE A 127 -5.58 -11.99 -9.34
C ILE A 127 -6.00 -13.06 -10.34
N SER A 128 -5.45 -12.98 -11.57
CA SER A 128 -5.78 -13.92 -12.63
C SER A 128 -5.35 -15.35 -12.26
N PRO A 129 -6.01 -16.38 -12.80
CA PRO A 129 -5.65 -17.78 -12.52
C PRO A 129 -4.19 -18.09 -12.82
N GLU A 130 -3.62 -17.51 -13.86
CA GLU A 130 -2.22 -17.70 -14.23
C GLU A 130 -1.28 -17.30 -13.09
N TRP A 131 -1.56 -16.18 -12.44
CA TRP A 131 -0.77 -15.72 -11.32
C TRP A 131 -0.98 -16.58 -10.07
N LYS A 132 -2.19 -17.09 -9.86
CA LYS A 132 -2.45 -18.03 -8.75
C LYS A 132 -1.67 -19.31 -8.92
N GLU A 133 -1.61 -19.84 -10.14
CA GLU A 133 -0.87 -21.06 -10.46
C GLU A 133 0.65 -20.89 -10.28
N ALA A 134 1.17 -19.69 -10.46
CA ALA A 134 2.58 -19.41 -10.28
C ALA A 134 3.06 -19.62 -8.85
N GLY A 135 2.15 -19.55 -7.85
CA GLY A 135 2.47 -19.87 -6.46
C GLY A 135 3.39 -18.88 -5.77
N VAL A 136 3.51 -17.66 -6.28
CA VAL A 136 4.43 -16.64 -5.74
C VAL A 136 3.76 -15.67 -4.76
N PHE A 137 2.45 -15.78 -4.59
CA PHE A 137 1.70 -14.87 -3.72
C PHE A 137 1.51 -15.45 -2.32
N PRO A 138 1.53 -14.61 -1.28
CA PRO A 138 1.68 -13.15 -1.33
C PRO A 138 3.10 -12.69 -1.66
N VAL A 139 3.22 -11.59 -2.40
CA VAL A 139 4.53 -10.99 -2.73
C VAL A 139 5.00 -10.00 -1.68
N ILE A 140 4.15 -9.71 -0.71
CA ILE A 140 4.49 -8.87 0.43
C ILE A 140 4.17 -9.63 1.72
N SER A 141 5.01 -9.51 2.72
CA SER A 141 4.83 -10.21 3.98
C SER A 141 4.04 -9.38 4.99
N GLU A 142 3.47 -10.07 6.00
CA GLU A 142 2.85 -9.40 7.14
C GLU A 142 3.85 -8.49 7.85
N ALA A 143 5.10 -8.93 8.00
CA ALA A 143 6.15 -8.12 8.62
C ALA A 143 6.41 -6.82 7.84
N ALA A 144 6.39 -6.88 6.51
CA ALA A 144 6.55 -5.69 5.67
C ALA A 144 5.41 -4.70 5.86
N LEU A 145 4.16 -5.19 5.94
CA LEU A 145 3.01 -4.32 6.22
C LEU A 145 3.12 -3.67 7.59
N ARG A 146 3.57 -4.41 8.61
CA ARG A 146 3.78 -3.86 9.95
C ARG A 146 4.86 -2.78 9.97
N ALA A 147 5.94 -3.00 9.24
CA ALA A 147 7.03 -2.02 9.12
C ALA A 147 6.54 -0.72 8.49
N THR A 148 5.76 -0.83 7.42
CA THR A 148 5.16 0.33 6.74
C THR A 148 4.23 1.11 7.66
N LEU A 149 3.40 0.40 8.45
CA LEU A 149 2.54 1.06 9.45
C LEU A 149 3.35 1.79 10.53
N GLY A 150 4.48 1.24 10.93
CA GLY A 150 5.38 1.89 11.89
C GLY A 150 5.94 3.19 11.33
N ILE A 151 6.37 3.18 10.07
CA ILE A 151 6.88 4.39 9.41
C ILE A 151 5.76 5.42 9.25
N LEU A 152 4.57 4.99 8.83
CA LEU A 152 3.40 5.86 8.72
C LEU A 152 3.09 6.53 10.05
N SER A 153 3.04 5.76 11.13
CA SER A 153 2.79 6.28 12.47
C SER A 153 3.78 7.36 12.85
N ARG A 154 5.07 7.09 12.68
CA ARG A 154 6.14 8.03 12.98
C ARG A 154 6.04 9.30 12.12
N SER A 155 5.76 9.13 10.84
CA SER A 155 5.69 10.24 9.89
C SER A 155 4.54 11.19 10.21
N VAL A 156 3.35 10.64 10.49
CA VAL A 156 2.16 11.43 10.81
C VAL A 156 2.31 12.14 12.15
N THR A 157 2.79 11.44 13.17
CA THR A 157 2.91 12.02 14.52
C THR A 157 4.00 13.09 14.58
N ARG A 158 5.09 12.94 13.85
CA ARG A 158 6.14 13.98 13.78
C ARG A 158 5.63 15.24 13.09
N THR A 159 4.85 15.10 12.03
CA THR A 159 4.25 16.24 11.33
C THR A 159 3.30 17.00 12.24
N ASN A 160 2.53 16.29 13.09
CA ASN A 160 1.57 16.90 14.00
C ASN A 160 2.24 17.57 15.20
N THR A 161 3.47 17.21 15.55
CA THR A 161 4.20 17.79 16.68
C THR A 161 5.03 19.01 16.31
N THR A 162 5.24 19.26 15.03
CA THR A 162 5.86 20.50 14.53
C THR A 162 4.77 21.53 14.28
N SER A 163 4.46 22.26 15.28
CA SER A 163 3.58 23.43 15.16
C SER A 163 4.39 24.65 14.76
#